data_10cbc7f818631eee8ae46a4ae8501904
#
_entry.id   10cbc7f818631eee8ae46a4ae8501904
#
_cell.length_a   1.000
_cell.length_b   1.000
_cell.length_c   1.000
_cell.angle_alpha   90.00
_cell.angle_beta   90.00
_cell.angle_gamma   90.00
#
_symmetry.space_group_name_H-M   'P 1'
#
loop_
_entity.id
_entity.type
_entity.pdbx_description
1 polymer ?
#
loop_
_entity_poly.entity_id
_entity_poly.type
_entity_poly.pdbx_seq_one_letter_code
_entity_poly.pdbx_strand_id
1 'polypeptide(L)'
;DGNVFMAGDFIHTGRIESVQNIVDKLNGKIWWILGNHCYQSRHDRKIVSDIVQGRQMDVATVLIKNDNDQRLFISHYPHLYWLRDTWHLHGHCISEDSEILTNNGWKKYNTIDKDLDLVYSDSGDGLTLEKIDNLIINENYSGTIYRSNMKSVNVNVTDKHKMCYFSAHNGKKILKYVDADKMFGVIDKKFFRLSGKYNNVGIGWSEDILKLYILLAADGSVNKKTNLGRIKVGKIRKINYIKPILDRLNLKYSENIQKDGAICFNFQMPIEFIDMTIKGLDDIILKANKFDAENILEAYEYSDGYRNGNNVIIYSNKESEIELLQHLFVINGYSACKYTRNHGFSNTIGHQLCINEREIVSVRNLKTVKPEVVENKLYWCIQTKHTNFFTRLNGKVHLTGNCHTGPNSTSNEKPPFHSLRYDIGVDNNEYKPISYQQVKDIINKQKEL
;
A
#
# COMPACT_ATOMS: atom_id res chain seq x y z
N ASP A 1 43.71 6.75 -0.93
CA ASP A 1 43.60 7.15 0.49
C ASP A 1 42.36 8.05 0.67
N GLY A 2 41.19 7.48 0.90
CA GLY A 2 39.95 8.19 1.05
C GLY A 2 39.34 8.00 2.44
N ASN A 3 38.34 8.85 2.79
CA ASN A 3 37.50 8.65 3.96
C ASN A 3 36.35 7.71 3.61
N VAL A 4 36.07 6.74 4.48
CA VAL A 4 34.90 5.83 4.42
C VAL A 4 33.98 6.17 5.58
N PHE A 5 32.75 6.50 5.29
CA PHE A 5 31.70 6.76 6.30
C PHE A 5 30.75 5.57 6.34
N MET A 6 30.71 4.88 7.47
CA MET A 6 29.76 3.82 7.75
C MET A 6 28.63 4.41 8.60
N ALA A 7 27.47 4.65 8.01
CA ALA A 7 26.33 5.22 8.71
C ALA A 7 25.32 4.11 9.06
N GLY A 8 25.32 3.70 10.33
CA GLY A 8 24.30 2.82 10.85
C GLY A 8 24.78 1.53 11.50
N ASP A 9 23.84 0.59 11.59
CA ASP A 9 24.00 -0.68 12.28
C ASP A 9 24.88 -1.66 11.50
N PHE A 10 26.13 -1.73 11.88
CA PHE A 10 27.10 -2.65 11.30
C PHE A 10 27.14 -4.00 12.03
N ILE A 11 26.57 -4.06 13.23
CA ILE A 11 26.56 -5.26 14.08
C ILE A 11 25.11 -5.71 14.26
N HIS A 12 24.72 -6.78 13.57
CA HIS A 12 23.40 -7.38 13.72
C HIS A 12 23.44 -8.81 14.31
N THR A 13 24.60 -9.47 14.31
CA THR A 13 24.69 -10.90 14.63
C THR A 13 25.53 -11.25 15.86
N GLY A 14 26.08 -10.28 16.56
CA GLY A 14 26.85 -10.50 17.79
C GLY A 14 28.17 -11.28 17.65
N ARG A 15 28.69 -11.50 16.42
CA ARG A 15 29.97 -12.18 16.19
C ARG A 15 31.03 -11.18 15.74
N ILE A 16 31.97 -10.90 16.65
CA ILE A 16 33.07 -9.96 16.43
C ILE A 16 33.93 -10.30 15.18
N GLU A 17 34.16 -11.59 14.94
CA GLU A 17 34.96 -12.09 13.81
C GLU A 17 34.32 -11.73 12.45
N SER A 18 33.02 -11.76 12.34
CA SER A 18 32.29 -11.40 11.10
C SER A 18 32.40 -9.91 10.80
N VAL A 19 32.33 -9.08 11.82
CA VAL A 19 32.47 -7.62 11.70
C VAL A 19 33.92 -7.25 11.38
N GLN A 20 34.87 -7.85 12.07
CA GLN A 20 36.32 -7.63 11.85
C GLN A 20 36.70 -7.99 10.41
N ASN A 21 36.26 -9.13 9.90
CA ASN A 21 36.53 -9.57 8.52
C ASN A 21 36.02 -8.60 7.44
N ILE A 22 34.96 -7.85 7.73
CA ILE A 22 34.45 -6.83 6.80
C ILE A 22 35.28 -5.54 6.94
N VAL A 23 35.52 -5.08 8.18
CA VAL A 23 36.30 -3.88 8.45
C VAL A 23 37.72 -3.98 7.90
N ASP A 24 38.33 -5.14 7.98
CA ASP A 24 39.68 -5.38 7.47
C ASP A 24 39.82 -5.31 5.95
N LYS A 25 38.71 -5.46 5.23
CA LYS A 25 38.64 -5.32 3.77
C LYS A 25 38.41 -3.88 3.30
N LEU A 26 38.06 -2.99 4.20
CA LEU A 26 37.83 -1.58 3.86
C LEU A 26 39.15 -0.82 3.81
N ASN A 27 39.36 -0.08 2.73
CA ASN A 27 40.54 0.77 2.56
C ASN A 27 40.24 2.22 2.95
N GLY A 28 41.24 2.93 3.51
CA GLY A 28 41.12 4.33 3.89
C GLY A 28 40.79 4.57 5.36
N LYS A 29 40.58 5.84 5.71
CA LYS A 29 40.18 6.25 7.07
C LYS A 29 38.68 6.02 7.27
N ILE A 30 38.35 5.19 8.25
CA ILE A 30 36.97 4.79 8.52
C ILE A 30 36.36 5.68 9.63
N TRP A 31 35.15 6.22 9.34
CA TRP A 31 34.31 6.95 10.27
C TRP A 31 33.04 6.13 10.51
N TRP A 32 32.83 5.64 11.73
CA TRP A 32 31.67 4.86 12.05
C TRP A 32 30.64 5.71 12.76
N ILE A 33 29.52 5.99 12.10
CA ILE A 33 28.35 6.66 12.67
C ILE A 33 27.44 5.55 13.22
N LEU A 34 27.37 5.44 14.53
CA LEU A 34 26.74 4.33 15.22
C LEU A 34 25.23 4.36 15.11
N GLY A 35 24.64 3.19 14.81
CA GLY A 35 23.22 2.94 14.87
C GLY A 35 22.73 2.36 16.21
N ASN A 36 21.44 2.10 16.32
CA ASN A 36 20.82 1.62 17.56
C ASN A 36 21.32 0.22 17.99
N HIS A 37 21.58 -0.68 17.03
CA HIS A 37 22.08 -2.02 17.35
C HIS A 37 23.52 -2.03 17.87
N CYS A 38 24.28 -0.98 17.64
CA CYS A 38 25.64 -0.87 18.16
C CYS A 38 25.71 -0.76 19.69
N TYR A 39 24.61 -0.48 20.37
CA TYR A 39 24.57 -0.20 21.82
C TYR A 39 23.55 -1.01 22.63
N GLN A 40 22.85 -1.95 22.03
CA GLN A 40 21.73 -2.67 22.68
C GLN A 40 22.16 -3.47 23.91
N SER A 41 23.36 -4.05 23.89
CA SER A 41 23.86 -4.83 25.00
C SER A 41 25.27 -4.38 25.45
N ARG A 42 25.70 -4.85 26.65
CA ARG A 42 27.09 -4.70 27.06
C ARG A 42 28.04 -5.40 26.12
N HIS A 43 27.61 -6.50 25.51
CA HIS A 43 28.38 -7.27 24.56
C HIS A 43 28.62 -6.48 23.27
N ASP A 44 27.59 -5.87 22.70
CA ASP A 44 27.69 -5.06 21.49
C ASP A 44 28.62 -3.86 21.70
N ARG A 45 28.50 -3.17 22.84
CA ARG A 45 29.42 -2.07 23.19
C ARG A 45 30.86 -2.51 23.29
N LYS A 46 31.11 -3.72 23.80
CA LYS A 46 32.47 -4.28 23.85
C LYS A 46 33.01 -4.58 22.45
N ILE A 47 32.18 -5.19 21.58
CA ILE A 47 32.57 -5.46 20.19
C ILE A 47 32.90 -4.16 19.46
N VAL A 48 32.07 -3.11 19.58
CA VAL A 48 32.37 -1.79 19.00
C VAL A 48 33.71 -1.26 19.52
N SER A 49 33.95 -1.32 20.82
CA SER A 49 35.19 -0.84 21.44
C SER A 49 36.41 -1.61 20.91
N ASP A 50 36.33 -2.92 20.86
CA ASP A 50 37.46 -3.78 20.42
C ASP A 50 37.82 -3.54 18.95
N ILE A 51 36.84 -3.39 18.06
CA ILE A 51 37.02 -3.12 16.64
C ILE A 51 37.60 -1.71 16.44
N VAL A 52 37.07 -0.71 17.14
CA VAL A 52 37.53 0.68 17.02
C VAL A 52 38.95 0.82 17.47
N GLN A 53 39.34 0.17 18.56
CA GLN A 53 40.73 0.18 19.03
C GLN A 53 41.68 -0.56 18.09
N GLY A 54 41.27 -1.72 17.59
CA GLY A 54 42.12 -2.55 16.68
C GLY A 54 42.39 -1.88 15.34
N ARG A 55 41.50 -1.04 14.81
CA ARG A 55 41.62 -0.41 13.48
C ARG A 55 41.86 1.09 13.51
N GLN A 56 41.94 1.71 14.67
CA GLN A 56 42.04 3.18 14.83
C GLN A 56 40.94 3.93 14.06
N MET A 57 39.68 3.51 14.25
CA MET A 57 38.51 4.11 13.62
C MET A 57 37.98 5.29 14.47
N ASP A 58 37.50 6.32 13.79
CA ASP A 58 36.75 7.39 14.45
C ASP A 58 35.28 6.97 14.58
N VAL A 59 34.70 7.19 15.76
CA VAL A 59 33.31 6.85 16.07
C VAL A 59 32.51 8.11 16.41
N ALA A 60 31.30 8.19 15.85
CA ALA A 60 30.39 9.29 16.16
C ALA A 60 28.93 8.80 16.10
N THR A 61 28.04 9.45 16.84
CA THR A 61 26.58 9.30 16.65
C THR A 61 26.07 10.26 15.59
N VAL A 62 26.70 11.39 15.48
CA VAL A 62 26.51 12.41 14.42
C VAL A 62 27.87 12.92 14.03
N LEU A 63 28.11 13.03 12.75
CA LEU A 63 29.35 13.57 12.21
C LEU A 63 29.04 14.80 11.37
N ILE A 64 29.77 15.89 11.64
CA ILE A 64 29.79 17.08 10.82
C ILE A 64 31.17 17.20 10.20
N LYS A 65 31.21 17.13 8.88
CA LYS A 65 32.45 17.28 8.10
C LYS A 65 32.36 18.49 7.20
N ASN A 66 33.48 19.22 7.11
CA ASN A 66 33.63 20.24 6.10
C ASN A 66 34.49 19.68 4.94
N ASP A 67 33.97 19.86 3.72
CA ASP A 67 34.74 19.58 2.51
C ASP A 67 34.66 20.83 1.63
N ASN A 68 35.77 21.55 1.59
CA ASN A 68 35.85 22.87 1.04
C ASN A 68 34.77 23.76 1.66
N ASP A 69 33.87 24.32 0.93
CA ASP A 69 32.78 25.16 1.45
C ASP A 69 31.47 24.39 1.79
N GLN A 70 31.49 23.05 1.66
CA GLN A 70 30.30 22.25 1.93
C GLN A 70 30.40 21.52 3.27
N ARG A 71 29.39 21.71 4.11
CA ARG A 71 29.24 20.96 5.36
C ARG A 71 28.32 19.74 5.18
N LEU A 72 28.77 18.58 5.65
CA LEU A 72 28.01 17.33 5.68
C LEU A 72 27.54 17.06 7.09
N PHE A 73 26.26 16.72 7.22
CA PHE A 73 25.66 16.20 8.44
C PHE A 73 25.30 14.74 8.22
N ILE A 74 26.04 13.84 8.83
CA ILE A 74 25.91 12.39 8.66
C ILE A 74 25.42 11.80 9.98
N SER A 75 24.27 11.08 9.96
CA SER A 75 23.75 10.37 11.11
C SER A 75 22.98 9.12 10.68
N HIS A 76 22.86 8.14 11.58
CA HIS A 76 22.01 6.97 11.36
C HIS A 76 20.52 7.31 11.52
N TYR A 77 20.20 8.28 12.36
CA TYR A 77 18.82 8.66 12.65
C TYR A 77 18.37 9.91 11.90
N PRO A 78 17.09 9.98 11.49
CA PRO A 78 16.53 11.22 11.01
C PRO A 78 16.45 12.24 12.15
N HIS A 79 16.94 13.44 11.94
CA HIS A 79 16.88 14.54 12.89
C HIS A 79 15.79 15.53 12.51
N LEU A 80 15.00 15.99 13.49
CA LEU A 80 13.98 17.05 13.32
C LEU A 80 14.61 18.37 12.92
N TYR A 81 15.80 18.64 13.46
CA TYR A 81 16.59 19.84 13.18
C TYR A 81 18.04 19.45 12.95
N TRP A 82 18.62 19.92 11.86
CA TRP A 82 20.04 19.81 11.58
C TRP A 82 20.61 21.18 11.21
N LEU A 83 21.93 21.32 11.18
CA LEU A 83 22.58 22.58 10.87
C LEU A 83 22.16 23.09 9.48
N ARG A 84 21.80 24.38 9.39
CA ARG A 84 21.53 25.02 8.10
C ARG A 84 22.74 24.86 7.18
N ASP A 85 22.48 24.76 5.87
CA ASP A 85 23.49 24.58 4.83
C ASP A 85 24.30 23.29 4.94
N THR A 86 23.75 22.24 5.55
CA THR A 86 24.30 20.87 5.56
C THR A 86 23.38 19.88 4.86
N TRP A 87 23.93 18.79 4.35
CA TRP A 87 23.18 17.67 3.79
C TRP A 87 22.82 16.66 4.87
N HIS A 88 21.62 16.13 4.82
CA HIS A 88 21.11 15.14 5.77
C HIS A 88 20.61 13.88 5.06
N LEU A 89 20.91 12.69 5.58
CA LEU A 89 20.73 11.39 4.93
C LEU A 89 20.02 10.40 5.90
N HIS A 90 18.84 9.82 5.53
CA HIS A 90 17.99 8.93 6.38
C HIS A 90 16.86 8.16 5.62
N GLY A 91 16.06 7.26 6.26
CA GLY A 91 14.98 6.43 5.67
C GLY A 91 13.59 6.42 6.39
N HIS A 92 12.45 5.92 5.79
CA HIS A 92 11.04 6.11 6.24
C HIS A 92 10.04 4.97 5.90
N CYS A 93 8.95 4.74 6.70
CA CYS A 93 8.08 3.56 6.62
C CYS A 93 6.60 3.74 7.05
N ILE A 94 5.74 2.72 6.72
CA ILE A 94 4.37 2.51 7.18
C ILE A 94 4.35 1.45 8.29
N SER A 95 3.26 1.38 9.10
CA SER A 95 3.18 0.46 10.24
C SER A 95 3.01 -1.01 9.84
N GLU A 96 3.34 -1.91 10.76
CA GLU A 96 3.17 -3.37 10.65
C GLU A 96 1.77 -3.80 10.23
N ASP A 97 0.73 -3.12 10.75
CA ASP A 97 -0.67 -3.44 10.47
C ASP A 97 -1.15 -2.99 9.08
N SER A 98 -0.35 -2.20 8.39
CA SER A 98 -0.69 -1.74 7.04
C SER A 98 -0.56 -2.87 6.02
N GLU A 99 -1.43 -2.85 5.02
CA GLU A 99 -1.42 -3.75 3.88
C GLU A 99 -1.26 -2.95 2.60
N ILE A 100 -0.69 -3.57 1.55
CA ILE A 100 -0.57 -2.98 0.22
C ILE A 100 -1.40 -3.75 -0.79
N LEU A 101 -1.86 -3.07 -1.84
CA LEU A 101 -2.63 -3.68 -2.92
C LEU A 101 -1.71 -4.22 -4.00
N THR A 102 -1.75 -5.54 -4.16
CA THR A 102 -1.01 -6.25 -5.21
C THR A 102 -1.97 -6.86 -6.24
N ASN A 103 -1.45 -7.35 -7.37
CA ASN A 103 -2.22 -8.16 -8.32
C ASN A 103 -2.81 -9.43 -7.69
N ASN A 104 -2.23 -9.91 -6.57
CA ASN A 104 -2.65 -11.09 -5.82
C ASN A 104 -3.44 -10.74 -4.53
N GLY A 105 -4.04 -9.54 -4.47
CA GLY A 105 -4.84 -9.07 -3.33
C GLY A 105 -4.05 -8.21 -2.33
N TRP A 106 -4.63 -8.05 -1.14
CA TRP A 106 -4.06 -7.27 -0.05
C TRP A 106 -3.00 -8.07 0.69
N LYS A 107 -1.81 -7.52 0.84
CA LYS A 107 -0.67 -8.19 1.48
C LYS A 107 0.01 -7.35 2.54
N LYS A 108 0.42 -8.00 3.62
CA LYS A 108 1.31 -7.46 4.65
C LYS A 108 2.76 -7.74 4.29
N TYR A 109 3.69 -7.06 4.95
CA TYR A 109 5.14 -7.19 4.75
C TYR A 109 5.65 -8.65 4.75
N ASN A 110 5.08 -9.50 5.61
CA ASN A 110 5.48 -10.89 5.80
C ASN A 110 4.81 -11.89 4.81
N THR A 111 3.92 -11.41 3.95
CA THR A 111 3.24 -12.21 2.92
C THR A 111 3.55 -11.77 1.50
N ILE A 112 4.37 -10.73 1.35
CA ILE A 112 4.83 -10.23 0.05
C ILE A 112 5.87 -11.16 -0.52
N ASP A 113 5.68 -11.55 -1.78
CA ASP A 113 6.66 -12.20 -2.62
C ASP A 113 7.12 -11.21 -3.71
N LYS A 114 8.35 -10.72 -3.63
CA LYS A 114 8.87 -9.69 -4.55
C LYS A 114 8.96 -10.16 -6.00
N ASP A 115 9.06 -11.47 -6.23
CA ASP A 115 9.22 -12.04 -7.57
C ASP A 115 7.87 -12.27 -8.25
N LEU A 116 6.81 -12.48 -7.47
CA LEU A 116 5.47 -12.81 -7.94
C LEU A 116 4.46 -11.66 -7.81
N ASP A 117 4.62 -10.81 -6.79
CA ASP A 117 3.68 -9.74 -6.52
C ASP A 117 4.04 -8.47 -7.29
N LEU A 118 3.05 -7.96 -8.01
CA LEU A 118 3.08 -6.64 -8.63
C LEU A 118 2.16 -5.70 -7.86
N VAL A 119 2.54 -4.45 -7.67
CA VAL A 119 1.73 -3.47 -6.95
C VAL A 119 1.08 -2.46 -7.89
N TYR A 120 -0.11 -2.01 -7.53
CA TYR A 120 -0.78 -0.93 -8.26
C TYR A 120 -0.22 0.42 -7.85
N SER A 121 0.37 1.12 -8.82
CA SER A 121 0.91 2.48 -8.70
C SER A 121 0.17 3.45 -9.61
N ASP A 122 0.13 4.72 -9.24
CA ASP A 122 -0.39 5.80 -10.08
C ASP A 122 0.72 6.35 -10.98
N SER A 123 0.58 6.15 -12.29
CA SER A 123 1.52 6.65 -13.30
C SER A 123 1.25 8.11 -13.73
N GLY A 124 0.14 8.72 -13.25
CA GLY A 124 -0.37 10.00 -13.71
C GLY A 124 -1.46 9.86 -14.77
N ASP A 125 -1.38 8.88 -15.64
CA ASP A 125 -2.37 8.60 -16.71
C ASP A 125 -3.37 7.49 -16.31
N GLY A 126 -3.18 6.89 -15.15
CA GLY A 126 -3.98 5.78 -14.62
C GLY A 126 -3.16 4.87 -13.73
N LEU A 127 -3.74 3.74 -13.35
CA LEU A 127 -3.01 2.74 -12.59
C LEU A 127 -2.16 1.86 -13.50
N THR A 128 -1.00 1.48 -13.01
CA THR A 128 -0.11 0.50 -13.64
C THR A 128 0.32 -0.54 -12.60
N LEU A 129 0.60 -1.76 -13.05
CA LEU A 129 1.21 -2.79 -12.21
C LEU A 129 2.73 -2.71 -12.31
N GLU A 130 3.39 -2.66 -11.17
CA GLU A 130 4.83 -2.52 -11.08
C GLU A 130 5.46 -3.58 -10.19
N LYS A 131 6.70 -3.93 -10.51
CA LYS A 131 7.51 -4.77 -9.63
C LYS A 131 7.83 -4.03 -8.34
N ILE A 132 7.99 -4.81 -7.29
CA ILE A 132 8.52 -4.33 -6.03
C ILE A 132 10.06 -4.38 -6.16
N ASP A 133 10.67 -3.21 -6.34
CA ASP A 133 12.12 -3.11 -6.47
C ASP A 133 12.81 -3.51 -5.17
N ASN A 134 12.26 -3.08 -4.03
CA ASN A 134 12.77 -3.43 -2.71
C ASN A 134 11.66 -3.50 -1.66
N LEU A 135 11.87 -4.37 -0.64
CA LEU A 135 11.06 -4.47 0.57
C LEU A 135 11.96 -4.15 1.77
N ILE A 136 11.64 -3.09 2.48
CA ILE A 136 12.39 -2.57 3.60
C ILE A 136 11.59 -2.81 4.87
N ILE A 137 12.17 -3.52 5.83
CA ILE A 137 11.54 -3.84 7.12
C ILE A 137 12.44 -3.30 8.24
N ASN A 138 11.88 -2.44 9.08
CA ASN A 138 12.52 -1.96 10.30
C ASN A 138 11.78 -2.55 11.50
N GLU A 139 12.31 -3.63 12.07
CA GLU A 139 11.69 -4.37 13.16
C GLU A 139 11.72 -3.62 14.50
N ASN A 140 12.63 -2.67 14.66
CA ASN A 140 12.90 -1.99 15.92
C ASN A 140 12.90 -0.46 15.76
N TYR A 141 11.95 0.07 15.00
CA TYR A 141 11.82 1.51 14.84
C TYR A 141 11.51 2.19 16.17
N SER A 142 12.33 3.19 16.50
CA SER A 142 12.12 4.08 17.65
C SER A 142 12.17 5.51 17.15
N GLY A 143 11.09 6.26 17.28
CA GLY A 143 11.01 7.61 16.77
C GLY A 143 9.60 8.17 16.73
N THR A 144 9.45 9.28 16.02
CA THR A 144 8.16 9.96 15.88
C THR A 144 7.31 9.34 14.79
N ILE A 145 6.03 9.15 15.10
CA ILE A 145 5.02 8.68 14.17
C ILE A 145 3.81 9.61 14.13
N TYR A 146 3.01 9.49 13.08
CA TYR A 146 1.69 10.09 12.97
C TYR A 146 0.64 9.02 12.78
N ARG A 147 -0.31 8.95 13.73
CA ARG A 147 -1.43 8.01 13.71
C ARG A 147 -2.74 8.75 13.63
N SER A 148 -3.60 8.38 12.71
CA SER A 148 -4.94 8.93 12.62
C SER A 148 -5.97 7.90 12.21
N ASN A 149 -7.20 8.08 12.70
CA ASN A 149 -8.38 7.29 12.35
C ASN A 149 -9.47 8.24 11.85
N MET A 150 -9.31 8.74 10.62
CA MET A 150 -10.26 9.66 10.02
C MET A 150 -11.36 8.90 9.26
N LYS A 151 -12.46 9.59 8.93
CA LYS A 151 -13.63 8.97 8.29
C LYS A 151 -13.29 8.17 7.02
N SER A 152 -12.43 8.69 6.16
CA SER A 152 -12.13 8.11 4.85
C SER A 152 -10.72 7.53 4.71
N VAL A 153 -9.78 7.91 5.57
CA VAL A 153 -8.36 7.54 5.51
C VAL A 153 -7.86 7.23 6.91
N ASN A 154 -7.16 6.13 7.05
CA ASN A 154 -6.38 5.83 8.26
C ASN A 154 -4.91 5.81 7.90
N VAL A 155 -4.09 6.37 8.78
CA VAL A 155 -2.63 6.35 8.64
C VAL A 155 -1.97 5.95 9.95
N ASN A 156 -0.84 5.28 9.83
CA ASN A 156 0.12 5.06 10.90
C ASN A 156 1.50 4.98 10.23
N VAL A 157 2.19 6.11 10.22
CA VAL A 157 3.41 6.31 9.42
C VAL A 157 4.47 7.02 10.22
N THR A 158 5.73 6.81 9.87
CA THR A 158 6.85 7.57 10.44
C THR A 158 6.80 9.03 9.99
N ASP A 159 7.44 9.91 10.71
CA ASP A 159 7.38 11.37 10.57
C ASP A 159 7.76 11.88 9.17
N LYS A 160 8.71 11.23 8.51
CA LYS A 160 9.18 11.61 7.17
C LYS A 160 8.53 10.82 6.04
N HIS A 161 7.62 9.90 6.34
CA HIS A 161 6.91 9.15 5.31
C HIS A 161 6.29 10.08 4.26
N LYS A 162 6.45 9.75 2.98
CA LYS A 162 5.94 10.55 1.86
C LYS A 162 4.44 10.35 1.69
N MET A 163 3.67 11.29 2.20
CA MET A 163 2.22 11.31 2.00
C MET A 163 1.88 11.84 0.61
N CYS A 164 1.08 11.08 -0.14
CA CYS A 164 0.55 11.49 -1.44
C CYS A 164 -0.71 12.34 -1.26
N TYR A 165 -0.80 13.44 -1.99
CA TYR A 165 -2.02 14.26 -2.03
C TYR A 165 -2.19 14.97 -3.38
N PHE A 166 -3.42 15.35 -3.69
CA PHE A 166 -3.70 16.17 -4.88
C PHE A 166 -3.83 17.64 -4.54
N SER A 167 -3.18 18.48 -5.34
CA SER A 167 -3.44 19.93 -5.36
C SER A 167 -4.15 20.30 -6.64
N ALA A 168 -5.12 21.22 -6.55
CA ALA A 168 -5.73 21.82 -7.73
C ALA A 168 -4.88 23.02 -8.18
N HIS A 169 -4.48 23.03 -9.44
CA HIS A 169 -3.83 24.16 -10.09
C HIS A 169 -4.37 24.32 -11.51
N ASN A 170 -4.94 25.48 -11.83
CA ASN A 170 -5.56 25.76 -13.13
C ASN A 170 -6.57 24.70 -13.59
N GLY A 171 -7.43 24.23 -12.68
CA GLY A 171 -8.44 23.19 -12.94
C GLY A 171 -7.90 21.75 -13.05
N LYS A 172 -6.58 21.56 -13.06
CA LYS A 172 -5.95 20.23 -13.08
C LYS A 172 -5.60 19.76 -11.67
N LYS A 173 -5.82 18.48 -11.40
CA LYS A 173 -5.38 17.83 -10.16
C LYS A 173 -3.99 17.24 -10.38
N ILE A 174 -3.02 17.73 -9.62
CA ILE A 174 -1.61 17.32 -9.72
C ILE A 174 -1.28 16.52 -8.46
N LEU A 175 -0.74 15.31 -8.63
CA LEU A 175 -0.21 14.49 -7.53
C LEU A 175 1.05 15.17 -6.96
N LYS A 176 1.08 15.33 -5.66
CA LYS A 176 2.21 15.90 -4.90
C LYS A 176 2.54 15.02 -3.71
N TYR A 177 3.77 15.14 -3.26
CA TYR A 177 4.29 14.44 -2.10
C TYR A 177 4.71 15.44 -1.03
N VAL A 178 4.53 15.07 0.22
CA VAL A 178 4.98 15.85 1.38
C VAL A 178 5.26 14.90 2.54
N ASP A 179 6.25 15.24 3.35
CA ASP A 179 6.55 14.45 4.56
C ASP A 179 5.38 14.50 5.54
N ALA A 180 5.16 13.42 6.28
CA ALA A 180 4.03 13.33 7.22
C ALA A 180 4.09 14.44 8.28
N ASP A 181 5.27 14.79 8.80
CA ASP A 181 5.46 15.88 9.77
C ASP A 181 5.13 17.27 9.20
N LYS A 182 5.22 17.46 7.89
CA LYS A 182 4.83 18.71 7.22
C LYS A 182 3.36 18.73 6.81
N MET A 183 2.68 17.57 6.85
CA MET A 183 1.25 17.47 6.59
C MET A 183 0.44 17.51 7.87
N PHE A 184 0.70 16.56 8.79
CA PHE A 184 -0.03 16.40 10.04
C PHE A 184 0.41 17.44 11.08
N GLY A 185 -0.55 17.94 11.85
CA GLY A 185 -0.29 19.02 12.79
C GLY A 185 -0.16 20.43 12.18
N VAL A 186 0.02 20.54 10.84
CA VAL A 186 0.27 21.81 10.14
C VAL A 186 -0.88 22.18 9.19
N ILE A 187 -1.30 21.24 8.34
CA ILE A 187 -2.26 21.46 7.27
C ILE A 187 -3.64 21.02 7.71
N ASP A 188 -4.68 21.87 7.49
CA ASP A 188 -6.04 21.49 7.88
C ASP A 188 -6.69 20.49 6.91
N LYS A 189 -6.46 20.66 5.61
CA LYS A 189 -7.19 19.92 4.56
C LYS A 189 -6.31 19.56 3.38
N LYS A 190 -6.38 18.29 2.95
CA LYS A 190 -5.79 17.80 1.69
C LYS A 190 -6.72 16.85 0.97
N PHE A 191 -6.44 16.62 -0.31
CA PHE A 191 -7.16 15.68 -1.15
C PHE A 191 -6.35 14.41 -1.32
N PHE A 192 -6.92 13.28 -0.90
CA PHE A 192 -6.30 11.96 -1.00
C PHE A 192 -6.96 11.15 -2.11
N ARG A 193 -6.17 10.35 -2.83
CA ARG A 193 -6.66 9.36 -3.78
C ARG A 193 -6.99 8.07 -3.03
N LEU A 194 -8.21 7.55 -3.21
CA LEU A 194 -8.70 6.33 -2.56
C LEU A 194 -8.83 5.16 -3.54
N SER A 195 -8.78 5.43 -4.84
CA SER A 195 -8.93 4.46 -5.92
C SER A 195 -8.35 5.02 -7.21
N GLY A 196 -8.26 4.20 -8.23
CA GLY A 196 -7.85 4.64 -9.56
C GLY A 196 -8.35 3.70 -10.65
N LYS A 197 -8.06 4.00 -11.90
CA LYS A 197 -8.51 3.20 -13.05
C LYS A 197 -7.34 2.41 -13.61
N TYR A 198 -7.40 1.09 -13.46
CA TYR A 198 -6.53 0.16 -14.15
C TYR A 198 -7.19 -0.27 -15.46
N ASN A 199 -6.44 -0.28 -16.54
CA ASN A 199 -6.99 -0.59 -17.86
C ASN A 199 -7.06 -2.11 -18.10
N ASN A 200 -8.04 -2.75 -17.46
CA ASN A 200 -8.35 -4.16 -17.68
C ASN A 200 -9.10 -4.36 -19.01
N VAL A 201 -8.88 -5.52 -19.61
CA VAL A 201 -9.57 -5.91 -20.87
C VAL A 201 -11.05 -6.24 -20.67
N GLY A 202 -11.47 -6.53 -19.43
CA GLY A 202 -12.81 -7.00 -19.09
C GLY A 202 -12.89 -8.52 -18.95
N ILE A 203 -13.99 -9.00 -18.36
CA ILE A 203 -14.26 -10.43 -18.15
C ILE A 203 -14.61 -11.11 -19.47
N GLY A 204 -15.16 -10.35 -20.42
CA GLY A 204 -15.56 -10.86 -21.74
C GLY A 204 -16.94 -11.52 -21.74
N TRP A 205 -17.70 -11.39 -20.65
CA TRP A 205 -19.09 -11.85 -20.56
C TRP A 205 -20.07 -10.74 -20.92
N SER A 206 -21.29 -11.15 -21.37
CA SER A 206 -22.39 -10.18 -21.48
C SER A 206 -22.80 -9.65 -20.11
N GLU A 207 -23.42 -8.47 -20.11
CA GLU A 207 -23.96 -7.83 -18.91
C GLU A 207 -24.84 -8.79 -18.10
N ASP A 208 -25.78 -9.48 -18.77
CA ASP A 208 -26.73 -10.38 -18.11
C ASP A 208 -26.07 -11.66 -17.58
N ILE A 209 -25.08 -12.22 -18.29
CA ILE A 209 -24.27 -13.33 -17.78
C ILE A 209 -23.52 -12.92 -16.51
N LEU A 210 -22.90 -11.77 -16.52
CA LEU A 210 -22.16 -11.26 -15.37
C LEU A 210 -23.06 -11.02 -14.17
N LYS A 211 -24.22 -10.38 -14.39
CA LYS A 211 -25.25 -10.17 -13.34
C LYS A 211 -25.78 -11.49 -12.79
N LEU A 212 -26.05 -12.46 -13.64
CA LEU A 212 -26.49 -13.79 -13.21
C LEU A 212 -25.43 -14.52 -12.38
N TYR A 213 -24.15 -14.39 -12.75
CA TYR A 213 -23.05 -14.94 -11.96
C TYR A 213 -23.03 -14.38 -10.53
N ILE A 214 -23.13 -13.06 -10.39
CA ILE A 214 -23.17 -12.39 -9.08
C ILE A 214 -24.38 -12.83 -8.26
N LEU A 215 -25.56 -12.90 -8.88
CA LEU A 215 -26.79 -13.36 -8.22
C LEU A 215 -26.67 -14.80 -7.72
N LEU A 216 -26.03 -15.68 -8.49
CA LEU A 216 -25.76 -17.06 -8.10
C LEU A 216 -24.75 -17.14 -6.96
N ALA A 217 -23.69 -16.31 -7.02
CA ALA A 217 -22.67 -16.26 -5.96
C ALA A 217 -23.22 -15.78 -4.62
N ALA A 218 -24.15 -14.81 -4.64
CA ALA A 218 -24.77 -14.19 -3.47
C ALA A 218 -25.95 -15.04 -2.91
N ASP A 219 -27.00 -15.24 -3.69
CA ASP A 219 -28.28 -15.82 -3.26
C ASP A 219 -28.54 -17.23 -3.83
N GLY A 220 -27.60 -17.78 -4.61
CA GLY A 220 -27.85 -18.97 -5.40
C GLY A 220 -27.17 -20.26 -4.92
N SER A 221 -27.45 -21.30 -5.64
CA SER A 221 -26.75 -22.60 -5.53
C SER A 221 -26.71 -23.29 -6.89
N VAL A 222 -25.71 -24.12 -7.11
CA VAL A 222 -25.51 -24.87 -8.35
C VAL A 222 -25.47 -26.35 -8.08
N ASN A 223 -26.26 -27.12 -8.83
CA ASN A 223 -26.16 -28.56 -8.87
C ASN A 223 -25.33 -28.99 -10.08
N LYS A 224 -24.07 -29.34 -9.86
CA LYS A 224 -23.12 -29.73 -10.90
C LYS A 224 -23.54 -31.00 -11.67
N LYS A 225 -24.24 -31.97 -11.00
CA LYS A 225 -24.64 -33.23 -11.63
C LYS A 225 -25.71 -33.01 -12.69
N THR A 226 -26.61 -32.05 -12.48
CA THR A 226 -27.72 -31.75 -13.38
C THR A 226 -27.49 -30.48 -14.20
N ASN A 227 -26.41 -29.76 -13.96
CA ASN A 227 -26.08 -28.46 -14.56
C ASN A 227 -27.24 -27.44 -14.37
N LEU A 228 -27.86 -27.43 -13.18
CA LEU A 228 -28.95 -26.54 -12.82
C LEU A 228 -28.50 -25.48 -11.81
N GLY A 229 -28.78 -24.23 -12.13
CA GLY A 229 -28.71 -23.10 -11.22
C GLY A 229 -30.04 -22.93 -10.46
N ARG A 230 -29.95 -22.50 -9.21
CA ARG A 230 -31.10 -22.21 -8.36
C ARG A 230 -30.88 -20.91 -7.59
N ILE A 231 -31.87 -20.01 -7.66
CA ILE A 231 -31.87 -18.78 -6.86
C ILE A 231 -33.23 -18.71 -6.11
N LYS A 232 -33.18 -18.60 -4.75
CA LYS A 232 -34.37 -18.46 -3.91
C LYS A 232 -34.44 -17.06 -3.36
N VAL A 233 -35.51 -16.31 -3.67
CA VAL A 233 -35.73 -14.93 -3.24
C VAL A 233 -37.17 -14.68 -2.77
N GLY A 234 -37.27 -13.92 -1.65
CA GLY A 234 -38.58 -13.53 -1.09
C GLY A 234 -38.94 -12.06 -1.34
N LYS A 235 -37.99 -11.21 -1.66
CA LYS A 235 -38.22 -9.77 -1.86
C LYS A 235 -38.64 -9.47 -3.30
N ILE A 236 -39.75 -8.75 -3.47
CA ILE A 236 -40.28 -8.43 -4.80
C ILE A 236 -39.26 -7.69 -5.69
N ARG A 237 -38.45 -6.81 -5.10
CA ARG A 237 -37.40 -6.11 -5.84
C ARG A 237 -36.38 -7.06 -6.47
N LYS A 238 -35.99 -8.16 -5.78
CA LYS A 238 -35.09 -9.17 -6.30
C LYS A 238 -35.73 -9.98 -7.41
N ILE A 239 -37.03 -10.35 -7.23
CA ILE A 239 -37.77 -11.08 -8.24
C ILE A 239 -37.87 -10.28 -9.55
N ASN A 240 -38.23 -8.99 -9.45
CA ASN A 240 -38.36 -8.09 -10.60
C ASN A 240 -37.01 -7.80 -11.27
N TYR A 241 -35.86 -8.03 -10.59
CA TYR A 241 -34.54 -7.89 -11.15
C TYR A 241 -34.07 -9.16 -11.84
N ILE A 242 -34.29 -10.33 -11.24
CA ILE A 242 -33.79 -11.63 -11.73
C ILE A 242 -34.53 -12.08 -12.98
N LYS A 243 -35.87 -12.00 -12.96
CA LYS A 243 -36.70 -12.52 -14.04
C LYS A 243 -36.37 -11.93 -15.42
N PRO A 244 -36.26 -10.61 -15.61
CA PRO A 244 -35.85 -10.04 -16.90
C PRO A 244 -34.45 -10.49 -17.37
N ILE A 245 -33.53 -10.77 -16.44
CA ILE A 245 -32.19 -11.28 -16.80
C ILE A 245 -32.32 -12.69 -17.40
N LEU A 246 -33.05 -13.57 -16.74
CA LEU A 246 -33.31 -14.93 -17.24
C LEU A 246 -34.01 -14.91 -18.60
N ASP A 247 -35.00 -14.01 -18.80
CA ASP A 247 -35.73 -13.84 -20.05
C ASP A 247 -34.80 -13.34 -21.19
N ARG A 248 -33.98 -12.32 -20.96
CA ARG A 248 -33.02 -11.82 -21.96
C ARG A 248 -31.97 -12.82 -22.34
N LEU A 249 -31.52 -13.65 -21.39
CA LEU A 249 -30.61 -14.76 -21.64
C LEU A 249 -31.28 -15.95 -22.34
N ASN A 250 -32.59 -15.90 -22.57
CA ASN A 250 -33.38 -16.97 -23.16
C ASN A 250 -33.19 -18.33 -22.46
N LEU A 251 -33.02 -18.29 -21.13
CA LEU A 251 -32.82 -19.50 -20.33
C LEU A 251 -34.17 -20.17 -20.06
N LYS A 252 -34.21 -21.50 -20.22
CA LYS A 252 -35.36 -22.27 -19.74
C LYS A 252 -35.32 -22.31 -18.22
N TYR A 253 -36.35 -21.75 -17.55
CA TYR A 253 -36.46 -21.75 -16.10
C TYR A 253 -37.85 -22.10 -15.62
N SER A 254 -37.96 -22.53 -14.36
CA SER A 254 -39.23 -22.72 -13.64
C SER A 254 -39.26 -21.83 -12.41
N GLU A 255 -40.48 -21.32 -12.10
CA GLU A 255 -40.77 -20.56 -10.90
C GLU A 255 -41.54 -21.44 -9.92
N ASN A 256 -41.00 -21.71 -8.75
CA ASN A 256 -41.66 -22.53 -7.73
C ASN A 256 -41.87 -21.69 -6.47
N ILE A 257 -43.17 -21.44 -6.14
CA ILE A 257 -43.55 -20.74 -4.92
C ILE A 257 -43.29 -21.66 -3.72
N GLN A 258 -42.52 -21.22 -2.77
CA GLN A 258 -42.20 -21.96 -1.54
C GLN A 258 -43.25 -21.72 -0.47
N LYS A 259 -43.27 -22.57 0.57
CA LYS A 259 -44.22 -22.46 1.70
C LYS A 259 -44.12 -21.12 2.45
N ASP A 260 -42.95 -20.49 2.44
CA ASP A 260 -42.64 -19.18 3.03
C ASP A 260 -42.98 -17.98 2.10
N GLY A 261 -43.60 -18.22 0.94
CA GLY A 261 -43.91 -17.23 -0.06
C GLY A 261 -42.78 -16.80 -0.95
N ALA A 262 -41.54 -17.29 -0.72
CA ALA A 262 -40.42 -17.01 -1.59
C ALA A 262 -40.57 -17.71 -2.95
N ILE A 263 -40.05 -17.10 -4.01
CA ILE A 263 -39.95 -17.71 -5.33
C ILE A 263 -38.57 -18.34 -5.50
N CYS A 264 -38.58 -19.57 -5.99
CA CYS A 264 -37.36 -20.29 -6.36
C CYS A 264 -37.31 -20.42 -7.88
N PHE A 265 -36.35 -19.74 -8.50
CA PHE A 265 -36.00 -19.89 -9.89
C PHE A 265 -35.04 -21.07 -10.05
N ASN A 266 -35.42 -22.05 -10.87
CA ASN A 266 -34.51 -23.14 -11.27
C ASN A 266 -34.30 -23.05 -12.77
N PHE A 267 -33.08 -22.98 -13.25
CA PHE A 267 -32.77 -22.76 -14.64
C PHE A 267 -31.54 -23.58 -15.10
N GLN A 268 -31.47 -23.83 -16.39
CA GLN A 268 -30.28 -24.42 -17.00
C GLN A 268 -29.13 -23.42 -16.93
N MET A 269 -27.97 -23.87 -16.48
CA MET A 269 -26.80 -23.01 -16.40
C MET A 269 -26.31 -22.57 -17.77
N PRO A 270 -25.93 -21.29 -17.94
CA PRO A 270 -25.22 -20.83 -19.14
C PRO A 270 -23.93 -21.62 -19.40
N ILE A 271 -23.51 -21.67 -20.66
CA ILE A 271 -22.31 -22.41 -21.07
C ILE A 271 -21.04 -21.83 -20.41
N GLU A 272 -21.02 -20.54 -20.16
CA GLU A 272 -19.94 -19.81 -19.51
C GLU A 272 -19.64 -20.32 -18.08
N PHE A 273 -20.62 -21.02 -17.45
CA PHE A 273 -20.51 -21.48 -16.06
C PHE A 273 -20.28 -22.99 -15.93
N ILE A 274 -20.24 -23.74 -17.05
CA ILE A 274 -20.19 -25.22 -17.02
C ILE A 274 -18.99 -25.74 -16.21
N ASP A 275 -17.82 -25.13 -16.40
CA ASP A 275 -16.57 -25.52 -15.75
C ASP A 275 -16.31 -24.79 -14.42
N MET A 276 -17.20 -23.87 -14.04
CA MET A 276 -17.04 -23.07 -12.84
C MET A 276 -17.59 -23.75 -11.59
N THR A 277 -16.91 -23.55 -10.49
CA THR A 277 -17.43 -23.90 -9.15
C THR A 277 -17.96 -22.64 -8.49
N ILE A 278 -19.23 -22.31 -8.76
CA ILE A 278 -19.86 -21.15 -8.13
C ILE A 278 -20.19 -21.48 -6.67
N LYS A 279 -19.26 -21.16 -5.77
CA LYS A 279 -19.40 -21.24 -4.30
C LYS A 279 -19.08 -19.89 -3.64
N GLY A 280 -19.36 -18.80 -4.30
CA GLY A 280 -18.97 -17.44 -3.97
C GLY A 280 -18.28 -16.79 -5.17
N LEU A 281 -17.58 -15.69 -4.94
CA LEU A 281 -16.83 -15.01 -5.99
C LEU A 281 -15.52 -15.76 -6.30
N ASP A 282 -15.17 -15.73 -7.57
CA ASP A 282 -13.90 -16.23 -8.11
C ASP A 282 -13.02 -15.05 -8.55
N ASP A 283 -11.70 -15.25 -8.56
CA ASP A 283 -10.72 -14.23 -8.96
C ASP A 283 -10.88 -13.71 -10.39
N ILE A 284 -11.72 -14.38 -11.22
CA ILE A 284 -12.06 -13.91 -12.56
C ILE A 284 -12.60 -12.47 -12.56
N ILE A 285 -13.26 -12.05 -11.47
CA ILE A 285 -13.77 -10.68 -11.34
C ILE A 285 -12.67 -9.61 -11.31
N LEU A 286 -11.43 -9.97 -11.00
CA LEU A 286 -10.29 -9.04 -11.04
C LEU A 286 -9.90 -8.65 -12.46
N LYS A 287 -10.38 -9.38 -13.48
CA LYS A 287 -10.24 -9.00 -14.90
C LYS A 287 -11.24 -7.92 -15.32
N ALA A 288 -12.23 -7.62 -14.48
CA ALA A 288 -13.29 -6.66 -14.78
C ALA A 288 -12.72 -5.28 -15.14
N ASN A 289 -13.23 -4.73 -16.20
CA ASN A 289 -13.06 -3.32 -16.54
C ASN A 289 -14.14 -2.47 -15.83
N LYS A 290 -14.16 -1.16 -16.09
CA LYS A 290 -15.13 -0.24 -15.46
C LYS A 290 -16.59 -0.64 -15.73
N PHE A 291 -16.91 -1.06 -16.95
CA PHE A 291 -18.27 -1.49 -17.33
C PHE A 291 -18.69 -2.76 -16.56
N ASP A 292 -17.79 -3.75 -16.48
CA ASP A 292 -18.05 -4.96 -15.70
C ASP A 292 -18.26 -4.63 -14.21
N ALA A 293 -17.41 -3.74 -13.65
CA ALA A 293 -17.52 -3.31 -12.26
C ALA A 293 -18.86 -2.61 -11.94
N GLU A 294 -19.42 -1.85 -12.87
CA GLU A 294 -20.74 -1.24 -12.76
C GLU A 294 -21.85 -2.30 -12.69
N ASN A 295 -21.80 -3.30 -13.55
CA ASN A 295 -22.75 -4.40 -13.57
C ASN A 295 -22.64 -5.30 -12.33
N ILE A 296 -21.44 -5.55 -11.85
CA ILE A 296 -21.20 -6.25 -10.57
C ILE A 296 -21.80 -5.47 -9.41
N LEU A 297 -21.57 -4.16 -9.36
CA LEU A 297 -22.09 -3.29 -8.31
C LEU A 297 -23.62 -3.28 -8.30
N GLU A 298 -24.24 -3.16 -9.47
CA GLU A 298 -25.70 -3.21 -9.63
C GLU A 298 -26.26 -4.55 -9.15
N ALA A 299 -25.69 -5.68 -9.58
CA ALA A 299 -26.15 -7.00 -9.17
C ALA A 299 -26.06 -7.20 -7.65
N TYR A 300 -25.00 -6.71 -7.00
CA TYR A 300 -24.91 -6.71 -5.55
C TYR A 300 -25.94 -5.80 -4.87
N GLU A 301 -26.23 -4.63 -5.42
CA GLU A 301 -27.28 -3.75 -4.89
C GLU A 301 -28.64 -4.46 -4.80
N TYR A 302 -28.95 -5.30 -5.78
CA TYR A 302 -30.18 -6.09 -5.82
C TYR A 302 -30.12 -7.43 -5.07
N SER A 303 -28.93 -7.94 -4.72
CA SER A 303 -28.73 -9.17 -3.94
C SER A 303 -28.42 -8.88 -2.47
N ASP A 304 -27.18 -8.99 -2.05
CA ASP A 304 -26.72 -8.85 -0.67
C ASP A 304 -26.27 -7.43 -0.30
N GLY A 305 -26.81 -6.45 -1.01
CA GLY A 305 -26.54 -5.04 -0.78
C GLY A 305 -27.78 -4.14 -0.78
N TYR A 306 -27.52 -2.87 -0.62
CA TYR A 306 -28.51 -1.80 -0.78
C TYR A 306 -27.82 -0.46 -1.06
N ARG A 307 -28.56 0.46 -1.68
CA ARG A 307 -28.11 1.83 -1.91
C ARG A 307 -28.52 2.75 -0.77
N ASN A 308 -27.59 3.58 -0.32
CA ASN A 308 -27.83 4.66 0.64
C ASN A 308 -27.18 5.95 0.10
N GLY A 309 -28.00 6.79 -0.51
CA GLY A 309 -27.51 7.95 -1.25
C GLY A 309 -26.57 7.55 -2.37
N ASN A 310 -25.36 8.11 -2.35
CA ASN A 310 -24.34 7.80 -3.35
C ASN A 310 -23.50 6.55 -2.99
N ASN A 311 -23.80 5.87 -1.88
CA ASN A 311 -23.07 4.68 -1.48
C ASN A 311 -23.86 3.43 -1.79
N VAL A 312 -23.19 2.40 -2.28
CA VAL A 312 -23.68 1.03 -2.27
C VAL A 312 -23.00 0.29 -1.15
N ILE A 313 -23.78 -0.42 -0.34
CA ILE A 313 -23.30 -1.17 0.81
C ILE A 313 -23.55 -2.64 0.54
N ILE A 314 -22.49 -3.44 0.57
CA ILE A 314 -22.50 -4.89 0.36
C ILE A 314 -22.19 -5.58 1.68
N TYR A 315 -22.85 -6.70 1.96
CA TYR A 315 -22.59 -7.55 3.12
C TYR A 315 -22.15 -8.94 2.70
N SER A 316 -21.21 -9.51 3.43
CA SER A 316 -20.86 -10.92 3.34
C SER A 316 -20.37 -11.44 4.69
N ASN A 317 -20.62 -12.72 4.98
CA ASN A 317 -20.02 -13.42 6.11
C ASN A 317 -18.60 -13.93 5.80
N LYS A 318 -18.16 -13.81 4.54
CA LYS A 318 -16.83 -14.20 4.08
C LYS A 318 -15.97 -12.96 3.91
N GLU A 319 -14.92 -12.85 4.71
CA GLU A 319 -13.98 -11.73 4.62
C GLU A 319 -13.26 -11.70 3.26
N SER A 320 -12.86 -12.88 2.75
CA SER A 320 -12.18 -13.00 1.45
C SER A 320 -12.99 -12.44 0.28
N GLU A 321 -14.32 -12.62 0.30
CA GLU A 321 -15.21 -12.07 -0.71
C GLU A 321 -15.25 -10.53 -0.68
N ILE A 322 -15.32 -9.95 0.52
CA ILE A 322 -15.27 -8.50 0.70
C ILE A 322 -13.88 -7.92 0.31
N GLU A 323 -12.82 -8.64 0.55
CA GLU A 323 -11.46 -8.24 0.15
C GLU A 323 -11.28 -8.26 -1.37
N LEU A 324 -11.80 -9.29 -2.02
CA LEU A 324 -11.80 -9.41 -3.48
C LEU A 324 -12.62 -8.28 -4.13
N LEU A 325 -13.81 -7.99 -3.59
CA LEU A 325 -14.63 -6.87 -4.03
C LEU A 325 -13.96 -5.51 -3.78
N GLN A 326 -13.32 -5.34 -2.63
CA GLN A 326 -12.59 -4.10 -2.36
C GLN A 326 -11.46 -3.89 -3.37
N HIS A 327 -10.69 -4.93 -3.69
CA HIS A 327 -9.66 -4.89 -4.72
C HIS A 327 -10.26 -4.47 -6.07
N LEU A 328 -11.27 -5.21 -6.55
CA LEU A 328 -11.99 -4.93 -7.79
C LEU A 328 -12.41 -3.47 -7.91
N PHE A 329 -13.10 -2.95 -6.90
CA PHE A 329 -13.66 -1.60 -6.95
C PHE A 329 -12.58 -0.52 -6.85
N VAL A 330 -11.53 -0.73 -6.06
CA VAL A 330 -10.41 0.23 -5.94
C VAL A 330 -9.69 0.41 -7.28
N ILE A 331 -9.45 -0.65 -8.03
CA ILE A 331 -8.77 -0.55 -9.33
C ILE A 331 -9.69 -0.09 -10.48
N ASN A 332 -10.99 0.02 -10.23
CA ASN A 332 -12.00 0.49 -11.19
C ASN A 332 -12.56 1.88 -10.86
N GLY A 333 -11.87 2.65 -10.01
CA GLY A 333 -12.19 4.06 -9.73
C GLY A 333 -13.25 4.28 -8.66
N TYR A 334 -13.55 3.27 -7.84
CA TYR A 334 -14.48 3.40 -6.70
C TYR A 334 -13.72 3.43 -5.38
N SER A 335 -14.01 4.39 -4.52
CA SER A 335 -13.60 4.29 -3.13
C SER A 335 -14.37 3.17 -2.45
N ALA A 336 -13.68 2.26 -1.78
CA ALA A 336 -14.26 1.11 -1.13
C ALA A 336 -13.67 0.95 0.29
N CYS A 337 -14.52 1.07 1.31
CA CYS A 337 -14.11 0.94 2.71
C CYS A 337 -14.68 -0.33 3.32
N LYS A 338 -13.81 -1.21 3.84
CA LYS A 338 -14.18 -2.44 4.54
C LYS A 338 -14.44 -2.14 6.02
N TYR A 339 -15.50 -2.72 6.58
CA TYR A 339 -15.82 -2.69 8.00
C TYR A 339 -16.14 -4.10 8.47
N THR A 340 -15.72 -4.42 9.68
CA THR A 340 -16.06 -5.67 10.38
C THR A 340 -16.99 -5.36 11.52
N ARG A 341 -18.09 -6.10 11.66
CA ARG A 341 -19.09 -5.91 12.71
C ARG A 341 -19.45 -7.25 13.34
N ASN A 342 -19.56 -7.29 14.65
CA ASN A 342 -20.14 -8.41 15.35
C ASN A 342 -21.67 -8.30 15.29
N HIS A 343 -22.35 -9.31 14.76
CA HIS A 343 -23.80 -9.42 14.85
C HIS A 343 -24.19 -9.89 16.26
N GLY A 344 -24.69 -8.96 17.08
CA GLY A 344 -24.93 -9.17 18.51
C GLY A 344 -25.89 -10.32 18.89
N PHE A 345 -26.64 -10.88 17.93
CA PHE A 345 -27.58 -11.98 18.19
C PHE A 345 -27.05 -13.36 17.79
N SER A 346 -26.00 -13.48 17.00
CA SER A 346 -25.54 -14.75 16.43
C SER A 346 -24.06 -15.07 16.69
N ASN A 347 -23.33 -14.23 17.42
CA ASN A 347 -21.86 -14.35 17.59
C ASN A 347 -21.08 -14.52 16.27
N THR A 348 -21.69 -14.19 15.14
CA THR A 348 -21.04 -14.24 13.83
C THR A 348 -20.43 -12.90 13.47
N ILE A 349 -19.22 -12.95 12.94
CA ILE A 349 -18.55 -11.77 12.38
C ILE A 349 -19.11 -11.57 10.97
N GLY A 350 -19.65 -10.38 10.72
CA GLY A 350 -20.07 -9.95 9.39
C GLY A 350 -19.15 -8.87 8.84
N HIS A 351 -18.95 -8.90 7.54
CA HIS A 351 -18.13 -7.94 6.83
C HIS A 351 -18.99 -7.07 5.93
N GLN A 352 -18.66 -5.79 5.89
CA GLN A 352 -19.38 -4.79 5.11
C GLN A 352 -18.40 -4.04 4.22
N LEU A 353 -18.77 -3.84 2.96
CA LEU A 353 -18.06 -2.96 2.03
C LEU A 353 -18.93 -1.76 1.68
N CYS A 354 -18.45 -0.57 1.94
CA CYS A 354 -19.10 0.68 1.55
C CYS A 354 -18.41 1.27 0.33
N ILE A 355 -19.09 1.34 -0.79
CA ILE A 355 -18.57 1.68 -2.11
C ILE A 355 -19.18 3.00 -2.57
N ASN A 356 -18.36 3.88 -3.14
CA ASN A 356 -18.78 5.15 -3.71
C ASN A 356 -17.98 5.46 -4.97
N GLU A 357 -18.63 5.95 -6.01
CA GLU A 357 -17.95 6.32 -7.25
C GLU A 357 -17.21 7.65 -7.11
N ARG A 358 -16.02 7.56 -6.52
CA ARG A 358 -15.09 8.70 -6.39
C ARG A 358 -13.67 8.19 -6.20
N GLU A 359 -12.75 8.79 -6.91
CA GLU A 359 -11.33 8.46 -6.78
C GLU A 359 -10.64 9.31 -5.70
N ILE A 360 -11.07 10.54 -5.53
CA ILE A 360 -10.40 11.54 -4.66
C ILE A 360 -11.37 12.08 -3.63
N VAL A 361 -10.92 12.14 -2.40
CA VAL A 361 -11.70 12.66 -1.26
C VAL A 361 -10.95 13.80 -0.56
N SER A 362 -11.70 14.80 -0.11
CA SER A 362 -11.18 15.82 0.78
C SER A 362 -11.15 15.31 2.21
N VAL A 363 -9.97 15.23 2.81
CA VAL A 363 -9.76 14.90 4.23
C VAL A 363 -9.46 16.19 4.99
N ARG A 364 -10.20 16.44 6.06
CA ARG A 364 -10.09 17.61 6.93
C ARG A 364 -9.54 17.23 8.30
N ASN A 365 -9.23 18.22 9.10
CA ASN A 365 -8.72 18.08 10.48
C ASN A 365 -7.33 17.40 10.54
N LEU A 366 -6.55 17.45 9.48
CA LEU A 366 -5.18 16.91 9.49
C LEU A 366 -4.30 17.60 10.53
N LYS A 367 -4.56 18.89 10.81
CA LYS A 367 -3.84 19.68 11.85
C LYS A 367 -4.09 19.19 13.28
N THR A 368 -5.15 18.40 13.52
CA THR A 368 -5.44 17.85 14.84
C THR A 368 -4.66 16.57 15.14
N VAL A 369 -4.05 15.97 14.13
CA VAL A 369 -3.21 14.78 14.27
C VAL A 369 -1.88 15.20 14.88
N LYS A 370 -1.59 14.67 16.06
CA LYS A 370 -0.36 14.99 16.81
C LYS A 370 0.69 13.92 16.61
N PRO A 371 1.97 14.29 16.71
CA PRO A 371 3.04 13.30 16.74
C PRO A 371 2.95 12.44 18.01
N GLU A 372 3.28 11.17 17.87
CA GLU A 372 3.47 10.20 18.95
C GLU A 372 4.90 9.68 18.90
N VAL A 373 5.51 9.39 20.04
CA VAL A 373 6.82 8.73 20.10
C VAL A 373 6.59 7.25 20.39
N VAL A 374 7.23 6.40 19.61
CA VAL A 374 7.17 4.94 19.79
C VAL A 374 8.58 4.38 19.93
N GLU A 375 8.67 3.22 20.58
CA GLU A 375 9.92 2.48 20.75
C GLU A 375 9.72 1.02 20.36
N ASN A 376 10.72 0.46 19.68
CA ASN A 376 10.79 -0.95 19.28
C ASN A 376 9.53 -1.44 18.55
N LYS A 377 9.08 -0.72 17.52
CA LYS A 377 7.93 -1.07 16.68
C LYS A 377 8.37 -1.43 15.29
N LEU A 378 7.65 -2.36 14.67
CA LEU A 378 7.89 -2.71 13.28
C LEU A 378 7.23 -1.69 12.36
N TYR A 379 8.03 -1.16 11.44
CA TYR A 379 7.60 -0.33 10.32
C TYR A 379 8.25 -0.85 9.03
N TRP A 380 7.57 -0.73 7.90
CA TRP A 380 8.05 -1.28 6.65
C TRP A 380 7.65 -0.42 5.46
N CYS A 381 8.28 -0.61 4.32
CA CYS A 381 7.97 0.08 3.08
C CYS A 381 8.38 -0.75 1.88
N ILE A 382 7.79 -0.45 0.73
CA ILE A 382 8.26 -0.96 -0.57
C ILE A 382 8.79 0.17 -1.43
N GLN A 383 9.61 -0.19 -2.40
CA GLN A 383 10.02 0.70 -3.48
C GLN A 383 9.35 0.31 -4.77
N THR A 384 8.91 1.30 -5.53
CA THR A 384 8.26 1.15 -6.83
C THR A 384 8.77 2.22 -7.78
N LYS A 385 8.71 1.97 -9.07
CA LYS A 385 9.16 2.89 -10.12
C LYS A 385 8.48 4.28 -10.04
N HIS A 386 7.16 4.33 -9.82
CA HIS A 386 6.41 5.58 -9.72
C HIS A 386 6.37 6.17 -8.31
N THR A 387 7.14 5.61 -7.36
CA THR A 387 7.30 6.13 -6.00
C THR A 387 6.00 6.24 -5.21
N ASN A 388 4.97 5.47 -5.56
CA ASN A 388 3.69 5.43 -4.85
C ASN A 388 3.03 4.06 -4.99
N PHE A 389 2.12 3.75 -4.06
CA PHE A 389 1.33 2.53 -4.04
C PHE A 389 0.07 2.70 -3.19
N PHE A 390 -0.94 1.85 -3.40
CA PHE A 390 -2.11 1.82 -2.53
C PHE A 390 -1.85 1.03 -1.26
N THR A 391 -2.14 1.66 -0.13
CA THR A 391 -2.12 1.02 1.19
C THR A 391 -3.51 0.98 1.81
N ARG A 392 -3.72 0.00 2.70
CA ARG A 392 -4.92 -0.16 3.51
C ARG A 392 -4.56 -0.27 4.98
N LEU A 393 -5.24 0.49 5.82
CA LEU A 393 -5.17 0.36 7.28
C LEU A 393 -6.59 0.35 7.85
N ASN A 394 -6.93 -0.67 8.65
CA ASN A 394 -8.28 -0.86 9.20
C ASN A 394 -9.38 -0.72 8.14
N GLY A 395 -9.20 -1.37 6.99
CA GLY A 395 -10.16 -1.42 5.90
C GLY A 395 -10.27 -0.15 5.03
N LYS A 396 -9.55 0.93 5.33
CA LYS A 396 -9.56 2.18 4.57
C LYS A 396 -8.35 2.30 3.67
N VAL A 397 -8.60 2.56 2.40
CA VAL A 397 -7.60 2.57 1.31
C VAL A 397 -7.20 3.98 0.96
N HIS A 398 -5.92 4.20 0.72
CA HIS A 398 -5.43 5.44 0.10
C HIS A 398 -4.10 5.21 -0.64
N LEU A 399 -3.80 6.10 -1.58
CA LEU A 399 -2.50 6.16 -2.24
C LEU A 399 -1.49 6.82 -1.30
N THR A 400 -0.33 6.22 -1.13
CA THR A 400 0.78 6.76 -0.33
C THR A 400 2.08 6.71 -1.13
N GLY A 401 3.11 7.45 -0.69
CA GLY A 401 4.43 7.42 -1.30
C GLY A 401 5.31 6.33 -0.72
N ASN A 402 6.32 5.94 -1.46
CA ASN A 402 7.40 5.12 -0.93
C ASN A 402 8.38 5.99 -0.13
N CYS A 403 9.27 5.35 0.60
CA CYS A 403 10.17 6.03 1.52
C CYS A 403 11.54 6.32 0.94
N HIS A 404 11.96 5.53 0.01
CA HIS A 404 13.28 5.62 -0.62
C HIS A 404 13.16 5.98 -2.09
N THR A 405 14.14 6.72 -2.55
CA THR A 405 14.34 6.91 -3.98
C THR A 405 15.12 5.71 -4.49
N GLY A 406 14.50 4.84 -5.27
CA GLY A 406 15.20 3.71 -5.88
C GLY A 406 16.35 4.16 -6.80
N PRO A 407 17.28 3.27 -7.13
CA PRO A 407 18.46 3.58 -7.97
C PRO A 407 18.10 4.15 -9.36
N ASN A 408 16.85 4.01 -9.77
CA ASN A 408 16.30 4.60 -11.00
C ASN A 408 15.19 5.62 -10.71
N SER A 409 15.05 6.10 -9.47
CA SER A 409 14.03 7.09 -9.19
C SER A 409 14.44 8.45 -9.78
N THR A 410 13.50 9.07 -10.44
CA THR A 410 13.67 10.42 -11.02
C THR A 410 14.02 11.50 -9.99
N SER A 411 13.97 11.19 -8.68
CA SER A 411 14.34 12.12 -7.62
C SER A 411 15.86 12.27 -7.46
N ASN A 412 16.65 11.27 -7.89
CA ASN A 412 18.10 11.41 -7.99
C ASN A 412 18.54 11.99 -9.35
N GLU A 413 17.66 12.01 -10.36
CA GLU A 413 18.02 12.32 -11.75
C GLU A 413 17.46 13.63 -12.33
N LYS A 414 16.44 14.25 -11.73
CA LYS A 414 15.78 15.45 -12.33
C LYS A 414 15.45 16.57 -11.34
N PRO A 415 15.86 17.83 -11.63
CA PRO A 415 15.33 19.03 -10.99
C PRO A 415 13.85 19.29 -11.42
N PRO A 416 13.07 20.03 -10.61
CA PRO A 416 13.50 20.91 -9.53
C PRO A 416 13.29 20.24 -8.18
N PHE A 417 14.07 19.24 -7.87
CA PHE A 417 13.93 18.58 -6.59
C PHE A 417 14.77 19.35 -5.59
N HIS A 418 14.07 20.09 -4.83
CA HIS A 418 14.52 20.89 -3.72
C HIS A 418 15.72 20.29 -3.04
N SER A 419 16.84 20.94 -3.33
CA SER A 419 18.07 20.83 -2.58
C SER A 419 18.81 19.48 -2.67
N LEU A 420 19.88 19.48 -3.38
CA LEU A 420 21.15 18.85 -3.06
C LEU A 420 21.01 17.66 -2.09
N ARG A 421 20.17 16.64 -2.48
CA ARG A 421 19.94 15.43 -1.72
C ARG A 421 20.39 14.22 -2.51
N TYR A 422 21.02 13.29 -1.82
CA TYR A 422 21.31 11.98 -2.36
C TYR A 422 21.13 10.92 -1.27
N ASP A 423 20.41 9.85 -1.58
CA ASP A 423 20.25 8.73 -0.68
C ASP A 423 21.45 7.81 -0.83
N ILE A 424 22.28 7.71 0.22
CA ILE A 424 23.49 6.88 0.25
C ILE A 424 23.25 5.46 0.78
N GLY A 425 21.99 5.09 1.07
CA GLY A 425 21.66 3.73 1.46
C GLY A 425 22.17 2.74 0.42
N VAL A 426 22.74 1.63 0.87
CA VAL A 426 23.29 0.61 -0.05
C VAL A 426 22.21 0.00 -0.92
N ASP A 427 20.96 -0.07 -0.42
CA ASP A 427 19.77 -0.48 -1.14
C ASP A 427 19.46 0.40 -2.35
N ASN A 428 19.81 1.69 -2.30
CA ASN A 428 19.68 2.64 -3.42
C ASN A 428 20.94 2.76 -4.29
N ASN A 429 21.98 2.00 -3.98
CA ASN A 429 23.27 2.03 -4.65
C ASN A 429 23.72 0.62 -5.08
N GLU A 430 22.81 -0.20 -5.62
CA GLU A 430 23.06 -1.57 -6.09
C GLU A 430 23.69 -2.47 -5.02
N TYR A 431 23.32 -2.26 -3.76
CA TYR A 431 23.93 -2.92 -2.59
C TYR A 431 25.44 -2.73 -2.48
N LYS A 432 25.96 -1.65 -3.07
CA LYS A 432 27.35 -1.25 -2.99
C LYS A 432 27.51 0.04 -2.20
N PRO A 433 28.56 0.17 -1.40
CA PRO A 433 28.92 1.45 -0.80
C PRO A 433 29.15 2.50 -1.89
N ILE A 434 28.54 3.66 -1.75
CA ILE A 434 28.85 4.80 -2.62
C ILE A 434 29.98 5.63 -2.02
N SER A 435 30.95 6.04 -2.83
CA SER A 435 32.03 6.90 -2.36
C SER A 435 31.54 8.34 -2.19
N TYR A 436 32.19 9.06 -1.28
CA TYR A 436 31.92 10.48 -1.09
C TYR A 436 32.12 11.30 -2.38
N GLN A 437 33.12 10.97 -3.18
CA GLN A 437 33.37 11.66 -4.45
C GLN A 437 32.21 11.44 -5.44
N GLN A 438 31.67 10.23 -5.52
CA GLN A 438 30.49 9.95 -6.35
C GLN A 438 29.27 10.74 -5.88
N VAL A 439 29.00 10.82 -4.57
CA VAL A 439 27.93 11.67 -4.02
C VAL A 439 28.13 13.13 -4.39
N LYS A 440 29.38 13.63 -4.25
CA LYS A 440 29.76 14.99 -4.59
C LYS A 440 29.51 15.31 -6.07
N ASP A 441 29.90 14.42 -6.96
CA ASP A 441 29.73 14.57 -8.41
C ASP A 441 28.26 14.59 -8.79
N ILE A 442 27.44 13.73 -8.18
CA ILE A 442 25.99 13.70 -8.39
C ILE A 442 25.34 15.01 -7.94
N ILE A 443 25.69 15.48 -6.75
CA ILE A 443 25.11 16.71 -6.20
C ILE A 443 25.60 17.95 -6.98
N ASN A 444 26.83 17.99 -7.45
CA ASN A 444 27.30 19.08 -8.29
C ASN A 444 26.57 19.12 -9.63
N LYS A 445 26.30 17.97 -10.25
CA LYS A 445 25.42 17.89 -11.43
C LYS A 445 24.00 18.39 -11.14
N GLN A 446 23.48 18.18 -9.93
CA GLN A 446 22.18 18.73 -9.52
C GLN A 446 22.20 20.24 -9.35
N LYS A 447 23.34 20.87 -9.09
CA LYS A 447 23.50 22.33 -8.99
C LYS A 447 23.54 23.01 -10.36
N GLU A 448 23.97 22.29 -11.39
CA GLU A 448 24.10 22.81 -12.75
C GLU A 448 22.80 22.73 -13.57
N LEU A 449 21.81 22.04 -13.03
CA LEU A 449 20.45 21.89 -13.60
C LEU A 449 19.45 22.79 -12.90
#